data_c4a796381f817a16e57d6da2d680c5e4
#
_entry.id   c4a796381f817a16e57d6da2d680c5e4
#
_cell.length_a   1.000
_cell.length_b   1.000
_cell.length_c   1.000
_cell.angle_alpha   90.00
_cell.angle_beta   90.00
_cell.angle_gamma   90.00
#
_symmetry.space_group_name_H-M   'P 1'
#
loop_
_entity.id
_entity.type
_entity.pdbx_description
1 polymer ?
#
loop_
_entity_poly.entity_id
_entity_poly.type
_entity_poly.pdbx_seq_one_letter_code
_entity_poly.pdbx_strand_id
1 'polypeptide(L)'
;LNQIGLNVKDFASRAQEKKLLQNEIEGSTFTISNLGMFGIESFTSIINQPNSAIMSVGSIIQKPVIINDKIVISNTMKLTLACDHRTIDGASGSKFLLTLKDFVENPIKLLL
;
A
#
# COMPACT_ATOMS: atom_id res chain seq x y z
N LEU A 1 -11.96 -6.67 -8.14
CA LEU A 1 -11.43 -6.74 -6.76
C LEU A 1 -11.45 -8.17 -6.22
N ASN A 2 -12.53 -8.92 -6.40
CA ASN A 2 -12.65 -10.29 -5.88
C ASN A 2 -11.52 -11.21 -6.42
N GLN A 3 -11.26 -11.17 -7.73
CA GLN A 3 -10.19 -11.96 -8.36
C GLN A 3 -8.80 -11.58 -7.83
N ILE A 4 -8.55 -10.29 -7.61
CA ILE A 4 -7.29 -9.82 -7.02
C ILE A 4 -7.13 -10.38 -5.60
N GLY A 5 -8.19 -10.35 -4.78
CA GLY A 5 -8.16 -10.91 -3.43
C GLY A 5 -7.87 -12.42 -3.40
N LEU A 6 -8.44 -13.18 -4.33
CA LEU A 6 -8.17 -14.61 -4.48
C LEU A 6 -6.72 -14.88 -4.89
N ASN A 7 -6.20 -14.14 -5.87
CA ASN A 7 -4.81 -14.27 -6.31
C ASN A 7 -3.82 -13.93 -5.19
N VAL A 8 -4.07 -12.87 -4.42
CA VAL A 8 -3.21 -12.50 -3.29
C VAL A 8 -3.15 -13.61 -2.24
N LYS A 9 -4.29 -14.24 -1.92
CA LYS A 9 -4.33 -15.37 -0.97
C LYS A 9 -3.56 -16.58 -1.48
N ASP A 10 -3.75 -16.93 -2.75
CA ASP A 10 -3.03 -18.04 -3.39
C ASP A 10 -1.52 -17.79 -3.38
N PHE A 11 -1.08 -16.64 -3.86
CA PHE A 11 0.34 -16.27 -3.86
C PHE A 11 0.95 -16.25 -2.47
N ALA A 12 0.24 -15.72 -1.47
CA ALA A 12 0.72 -15.70 -0.09
C ALA A 12 0.93 -17.12 0.48
N SER A 13 -0.02 -18.03 0.23
CA SER A 13 0.09 -19.43 0.64
C SER A 13 1.28 -20.13 -0.04
N ARG A 14 1.39 -20.01 -1.37
CA ARG A 14 2.48 -20.62 -2.14
C ARG A 14 3.84 -20.01 -1.84
N ALA A 15 3.90 -18.73 -1.48
CA ALA A 15 5.13 -18.07 -1.04
C ALA A 15 5.67 -18.68 0.26
N GLN A 16 4.80 -18.93 1.25
CA GLN A 16 5.18 -19.59 2.49
C GLN A 16 5.73 -21.01 2.26
N GLU A 17 5.18 -21.71 1.27
CA GLU A 17 5.64 -23.06 0.88
C GLU A 17 6.83 -23.04 -0.11
N LYS A 18 7.34 -21.85 -0.47
CA LYS A 18 8.41 -21.66 -1.47
C LYS A 18 8.07 -22.26 -2.86
N LYS A 19 6.78 -22.18 -3.23
CA LYS A 19 6.24 -22.75 -4.48
C LYS A 19 5.87 -21.68 -5.53
N LEU A 20 6.32 -20.45 -5.38
CA LEU A 20 6.14 -19.42 -6.39
C LEU A 20 7.01 -19.72 -7.61
N LEU A 21 6.45 -19.49 -8.79
CA LEU A 21 7.18 -19.62 -10.07
C LEU A 21 8.00 -18.35 -10.31
N GLN A 22 9.09 -18.49 -11.08
CA GLN A 22 9.97 -17.37 -11.41
C GLN A 22 9.24 -16.23 -12.13
N ASN A 23 8.36 -16.55 -13.07
CA ASN A 23 7.56 -15.58 -13.80
C ASN A 23 6.48 -14.87 -12.95
N GLU A 24 6.18 -15.38 -11.76
CA GLU A 24 5.27 -14.75 -10.79
C GLU A 24 6.00 -13.75 -9.87
N ILE A 25 7.33 -13.85 -9.80
CA ILE A 25 8.18 -13.00 -8.95
C ILE A 25 8.79 -11.85 -9.76
N GLU A 26 9.02 -12.06 -11.07
CA GLU A 26 9.69 -11.11 -11.95
C GLU A 26 8.70 -10.21 -12.72
N GLY A 27 9.22 -9.11 -13.26
CA GLY A 27 8.47 -8.21 -14.14
C GLY A 27 7.53 -7.26 -13.44
N SER A 28 7.61 -7.13 -12.11
CA SER A 28 6.82 -6.14 -11.38
C SER A 28 7.28 -4.71 -11.69
N THR A 29 6.34 -3.77 -11.71
CA THR A 29 6.60 -2.34 -11.92
C THR A 29 6.44 -1.51 -10.65
N PHE A 30 5.74 -2.05 -9.66
CA PHE A 30 5.46 -1.41 -8.37
C PHE A 30 5.35 -2.48 -7.29
N THR A 31 5.85 -2.21 -6.10
CA THR A 31 5.79 -3.13 -4.97
C THR A 31 4.92 -2.57 -3.85
N ILE A 32 4.12 -3.42 -3.22
CA ILE A 32 3.40 -3.11 -1.99
C ILE A 32 3.90 -4.05 -0.90
N SER A 33 4.37 -3.45 0.21
CA SER A 33 4.81 -4.18 1.40
C SER A 33 3.85 -3.91 2.55
N ASN A 34 3.28 -4.95 3.14
CA ASN A 34 2.29 -4.82 4.21
C ASN A 34 2.79 -5.51 5.48
N LEU A 35 3.00 -4.73 6.54
CA LEU A 35 3.35 -5.19 7.89
C LEU A 35 2.27 -4.86 8.92
N GLY A 36 1.11 -4.43 8.47
CA GLY A 36 -0.02 -4.07 9.34
C GLY A 36 -0.50 -5.23 10.20
N MET A 37 -0.44 -6.46 9.71
CA MET A 37 -0.79 -7.67 10.46
C MET A 37 0.12 -7.94 11.67
N PHE A 38 1.31 -7.35 11.69
CA PHE A 38 2.26 -7.44 12.81
C PHE A 38 2.14 -6.27 13.79
N GLY A 39 1.13 -5.41 13.65
CA GLY A 39 0.92 -4.25 14.50
C GLY A 39 1.89 -3.08 14.24
N ILE A 40 2.62 -3.09 13.13
CA ILE A 40 3.53 -2.01 12.76
C ILE A 40 2.73 -0.83 12.22
N GLU A 41 2.76 0.29 12.94
CA GLU A 41 1.99 1.49 12.57
C GLU A 41 2.52 2.15 11.29
N SER A 42 3.84 2.27 11.18
CA SER A 42 4.49 2.83 9.98
C SER A 42 5.92 2.31 9.86
N PHE A 43 6.37 2.17 8.63
CA PHE A 43 7.74 1.78 8.30
C PHE A 43 8.10 2.32 6.91
N THR A 44 9.38 2.30 6.61
CA THR A 44 9.90 2.59 5.27
C THR A 44 10.47 1.32 4.68
N SER A 45 10.17 1.08 3.40
CA SER A 45 10.68 -0.06 2.65
C SER A 45 11.85 0.33 1.76
N ILE A 46 12.72 -0.63 1.49
CA ILE A 46 13.77 -0.52 0.48
C ILE A 46 13.15 -0.87 -0.87
N ILE A 47 13.43 -0.06 -1.89
CA ILE A 47 12.90 -0.26 -3.23
C ILE A 47 13.36 -1.61 -3.78
N ASN A 48 12.40 -2.41 -4.26
CA ASN A 48 12.64 -3.68 -4.92
C ASN A 48 13.02 -3.43 -6.39
N GLN A 49 14.31 -3.37 -6.68
CA GLN A 49 14.77 -3.14 -8.06
C GLN A 49 14.31 -4.27 -8.99
N PRO A 50 13.93 -3.95 -10.26
CA PRO A 50 14.06 -2.67 -10.96
C PRO A 50 12.86 -1.70 -10.79
N ASN A 51 11.96 -1.92 -9.84
CA ASN A 51 10.84 -1.01 -9.59
C ASN A 51 11.35 0.38 -9.19
N SER A 52 10.61 1.41 -9.58
CA SER A 52 10.92 2.79 -9.22
C SER A 52 10.27 3.24 -7.91
N ALA A 53 9.35 2.46 -7.37
CA ALA A 53 8.66 2.81 -6.14
C ALA A 53 8.18 1.58 -5.36
N ILE A 54 8.05 1.76 -4.05
CA ILE A 54 7.45 0.79 -3.13
C ILE A 54 6.58 1.51 -2.12
N MET A 55 5.39 0.97 -1.87
CA MET A 55 4.46 1.48 -0.87
C MET A 55 4.45 0.57 0.36
N SER A 56 4.66 1.16 1.52
CA SER A 56 4.56 0.49 2.82
C SER A 56 3.19 0.74 3.42
N VAL A 57 2.50 -0.34 3.82
CA VAL A 57 1.16 -0.31 4.41
C VAL A 57 1.27 -0.69 5.88
N GLY A 58 0.95 0.26 6.76
CA GLY A 58 0.94 0.08 8.21
C GLY A 58 -0.37 -0.53 8.72
N SER A 59 -0.41 -0.77 10.03
CA SER A 59 -1.59 -1.30 10.72
C SER A 59 -2.74 -0.28 10.77
N ILE A 60 -3.95 -0.81 10.80
CA ILE A 60 -5.15 -0.01 11.07
C ILE A 60 -5.26 0.15 12.58
N ILE A 61 -5.28 1.39 13.05
CA ILE A 61 -5.39 1.75 14.46
C ILE A 61 -6.51 2.77 14.69
N GLN A 62 -7.20 2.62 15.82
CA GLN A 62 -8.17 3.60 16.25
C GLN A 62 -7.47 4.80 16.87
N LYS A 63 -7.79 5.99 16.36
CA LYS A 63 -7.26 7.27 16.87
C LYS A 63 -8.36 8.31 16.94
N PRO A 64 -8.26 9.28 17.89
CA PRO A 64 -9.06 10.48 17.83
C PRO A 64 -8.64 11.31 16.61
N VAL A 65 -9.61 11.66 15.78
CA VAL A 65 -9.43 12.53 14.61
C VAL A 65 -10.47 13.64 14.64
N ILE A 66 -10.17 14.74 13.96
CA ILE A 66 -11.11 15.87 13.86
C ILE A 66 -11.86 15.75 12.53
N ILE A 67 -13.18 15.61 12.60
CA ILE A 67 -14.08 15.63 11.45
C ILE A 67 -15.20 16.63 11.72
N ASN A 68 -15.37 17.61 10.84
CA ASN A 68 -16.36 18.69 10.99
C ASN A 68 -16.29 19.38 12.36
N ASP A 69 -15.07 19.78 12.76
CA ASP A 69 -14.77 20.45 14.04
C ASP A 69 -15.13 19.65 15.31
N LYS A 70 -15.33 18.34 15.16
CA LYS A 70 -15.60 17.43 16.28
C LYS A 70 -14.52 16.36 16.37
N ILE A 71 -14.16 16.01 17.60
CA ILE A 71 -13.26 14.87 17.87
C ILE A 71 -14.09 13.60 17.78
N VAL A 72 -13.72 12.70 16.89
CA VAL A 72 -14.33 11.38 16.71
C VAL A 72 -13.27 10.29 16.73
N ILE A 73 -13.66 9.09 17.18
CA ILE A 73 -12.77 7.92 17.08
C ILE A 73 -12.93 7.35 15.69
N SER A 74 -11.82 7.22 14.96
CA SER A 74 -11.80 6.67 13.60
C SER A 74 -10.65 5.68 13.41
N ASN A 75 -10.84 4.76 12.48
CA ASN A 75 -9.78 3.86 12.04
C ASN A 75 -8.85 4.62 11.09
N THR A 76 -7.58 4.64 11.40
CA THR A 76 -6.55 5.30 10.60
C THR A 76 -5.48 4.30 10.19
N MET A 77 -4.88 4.53 9.02
CA MET A 77 -3.78 3.73 8.50
C MET A 77 -2.74 4.68 7.89
N LYS A 78 -1.45 4.37 8.11
CA LYS A 78 -0.36 5.11 7.47
C LYS A 78 0.14 4.38 6.25
N LEU A 79 0.26 5.10 5.14
CA LEU A 79 0.91 4.67 3.91
C LEU A 79 2.17 5.50 3.72
N THR A 80 3.28 4.83 3.41
CA THR A 80 4.56 5.49 3.14
C THR A 80 5.04 5.06 1.76
N LEU A 81 5.38 6.03 0.90
CA LEU A 81 5.89 5.79 -0.44
C LEU A 81 7.38 6.10 -0.48
N ALA A 82 8.19 5.11 -0.86
CA ALA A 82 9.59 5.31 -1.20
C ALA A 82 9.76 5.28 -2.72
N CYS A 83 10.43 6.28 -3.28
CA CYS A 83 10.63 6.44 -4.71
C CYS A 83 12.11 6.58 -5.05
N ASP A 84 12.52 6.04 -6.20
CA ASP A 84 13.79 6.36 -6.82
C ASP A 84 13.74 7.77 -7.39
N HIS A 85 14.42 8.72 -6.73
CA HIS A 85 14.35 10.14 -7.10
C HIS A 85 14.99 10.45 -8.46
N ARG A 86 15.65 9.48 -9.08
CA ARG A 86 16.15 9.62 -10.46
C ARG A 86 15.01 9.54 -11.49
N THR A 87 13.90 8.89 -11.12
CA THR A 87 12.75 8.64 -12.01
C THR A 87 11.46 9.31 -11.54
N ILE A 88 11.29 9.51 -10.24
CA ILE A 88 10.08 10.07 -9.62
C ILE A 88 10.48 11.23 -8.71
N ASP A 89 10.02 12.42 -9.05
CA ASP A 89 10.21 13.59 -8.19
C ASP A 89 9.20 13.65 -7.03
N GLY A 90 9.48 14.50 -6.05
CA GLY A 90 8.64 14.66 -4.87
C GLY A 90 7.22 15.13 -5.18
N ALA A 91 7.03 15.95 -6.23
CA ALA A 91 5.72 16.45 -6.63
C ALA A 91 4.86 15.32 -7.21
N SER A 92 5.45 14.49 -8.06
CA SER A 92 4.77 13.32 -8.65
C SER A 92 4.38 12.30 -7.60
N GLY A 93 5.29 11.96 -6.68
CA GLY A 93 5.01 11.05 -5.56
C GLY A 93 3.91 11.58 -4.64
N SER A 94 3.92 12.89 -4.35
CA SER A 94 2.89 13.53 -3.52
C SER A 94 1.51 13.52 -4.19
N LYS A 95 1.43 13.81 -5.49
CA LYS A 95 0.17 13.73 -6.25
C LYS A 95 -0.40 12.30 -6.25
N PHE A 96 0.46 11.31 -6.44
CA PHE A 96 0.05 9.90 -6.36
C PHE A 96 -0.57 9.58 -4.99
N LEU A 97 0.07 9.97 -3.88
CA LEU A 97 -0.45 9.73 -2.53
C LEU A 97 -1.77 10.46 -2.27
N LEU A 98 -1.94 11.70 -2.76
CA LEU A 98 -3.18 12.44 -2.64
C LEU A 98 -4.33 11.74 -3.38
N THR A 99 -4.08 11.27 -4.60
CA THR A 99 -5.07 10.53 -5.38
C THR A 99 -5.42 9.20 -4.73
N LEU A 100 -4.42 8.46 -4.26
CA LEU A 100 -4.62 7.20 -3.55
C LEU A 100 -5.45 7.40 -2.28
N LYS A 101 -5.13 8.42 -1.49
CA LYS A 101 -5.90 8.78 -0.29
C LYS A 101 -7.36 9.03 -0.63
N ASP A 102 -7.64 9.84 -1.65
CA ASP A 102 -9.01 10.14 -2.08
C ASP A 102 -9.77 8.86 -2.49
N PHE A 103 -9.15 7.93 -3.21
CA PHE A 103 -9.78 6.65 -3.57
C PHE A 103 -10.01 5.73 -2.38
N VAL A 104 -9.09 5.68 -1.42
CA VAL A 104 -9.25 4.87 -0.21
C VAL A 104 -10.34 5.42 0.70
N GLU A 105 -10.41 6.75 0.85
CA GLU A 105 -11.43 7.42 1.67
C GLU A 105 -12.80 7.50 0.98
N ASN A 106 -12.85 7.43 -0.35
CA ASN A 106 -14.06 7.48 -1.17
C ASN A 106 -14.10 6.33 -2.18
N PRO A 107 -14.26 5.07 -1.73
CA PRO A 107 -14.09 3.89 -2.60
C PRO A 107 -15.10 3.79 -3.75
N ILE A 108 -16.22 4.49 -3.69
CA ILE A 108 -17.20 4.57 -4.79
C ILE A 108 -16.57 5.15 -6.05
N LYS A 109 -15.58 6.04 -5.93
CA LYS A 109 -14.85 6.61 -7.08
C LYS A 109 -14.08 5.58 -7.89
N LEU A 110 -13.78 4.41 -7.32
CA LEU A 110 -13.14 3.30 -8.02
C LEU A 110 -14.09 2.55 -8.95
N LEU A 111 -15.41 2.79 -8.85
CA LEU A 111 -16.42 2.14 -9.65
C LEU A 111 -16.93 3.03 -10.81
N LEU A 112 -16.50 4.28 -10.86
CA LEU A 112 -16.83 5.27 -11.89
C LEU A 112 -15.72 5.38 -12.93
#